data_b10c9c6f65fa58bca6fcc25edd3a1a50
#
_entry.id   b10c9c6f65fa58bca6fcc25edd3a1a50
#
_cell.length_a   1.000
_cell.length_b   1.000
_cell.length_c   1.000
_cell.angle_alpha   90.00
_cell.angle_beta   90.00
_cell.angle_gamma   90.00
#
_symmetry.space_group_name_H-M   'P 1'
#
loop_
_entity.id
_entity.type
_entity.pdbx_description
1 polymer ?
#
loop_
_entity_poly.entity_id
_entity_poly.type
_entity_poly.pdbx_seq_one_letter_code
_entity_poly.pdbx_strand_id
1 'polypeptide(L)'
;MSKLERLIQQYCPDGVEYVPLSSIGTIKRGNGLQKKDFVKTGIGCIHYGQIYTKFGLFTDKTLTYVDKELAEHLLHIEKGDLVIACTSENVEDVCKAVAWLGDDSIVTGGHACVLHHNQNPKYIAYFFQTESFQRQKRKYAYGTKVIDIKPDSIGKIEVPLPPLPVQEEIVRILDTFTELQAELQAELQKRKEQHKYYREGLLTSFVSTQNINKYKLGDICELGTGSHNTQDGLKEGAFPFYTRGVDILRLSTYDFDETAIITAGDGVGVGKVFHYVKGKYALHQRAYRIVPNQKIVLPRYLYYYFETEFYAYIMRSSVSSSVTSIRKPMLLDFPVILPSLSDQQKIVDILDRFDTLTNDLSSGLPAEMEKRRQQYEYYRDRLLTFKRL
;
A
#
# COMPACT_ATOMS: atom_id res chain seq x y z
N MET A 1 0.28 -29.06 -24.26
CA MET A 1 -1.07 -28.55 -23.93
C MET A 1 -1.22 -28.54 -22.40
N SER A 2 -1.52 -27.38 -21.83
CA SER A 2 -1.75 -27.24 -20.37
C SER A 2 -3.02 -28.00 -19.92
N LYS A 3 -3.19 -28.18 -18.60
CA LYS A 3 -4.42 -28.80 -18.08
C LYS A 3 -5.64 -27.94 -18.44
N LEU A 4 -5.54 -26.62 -18.33
CA LEU A 4 -6.62 -25.70 -18.69
C LEU A 4 -6.99 -25.80 -20.18
N GLU A 5 -6.03 -25.83 -21.09
CA GLU A 5 -6.30 -25.97 -22.54
C GLU A 5 -7.05 -27.27 -22.84
N ARG A 6 -6.67 -28.38 -22.19
CA ARG A 6 -7.39 -29.66 -22.34
C ARG A 6 -8.84 -29.57 -21.84
N LEU A 7 -9.05 -28.93 -20.68
CA LEU A 7 -10.40 -28.74 -20.14
C LEU A 7 -11.25 -27.85 -21.05
N ILE A 8 -10.71 -26.76 -21.57
CA ILE A 8 -11.42 -25.89 -22.52
C ILE A 8 -11.78 -26.66 -23.79
N GLN A 9 -10.84 -27.43 -24.35
CA GLN A 9 -11.12 -28.24 -25.53
C GLN A 9 -12.17 -29.32 -25.29
N GLN A 10 -12.20 -29.89 -24.10
CA GLN A 10 -13.15 -30.94 -23.72
C GLN A 10 -14.56 -30.40 -23.46
N TYR A 11 -14.68 -29.27 -22.76
CA TYR A 11 -15.95 -28.79 -22.21
C TYR A 11 -16.55 -27.60 -22.95
N CYS A 12 -15.74 -26.78 -23.64
CA CYS A 12 -16.19 -25.59 -24.35
C CYS A 12 -15.35 -25.30 -25.61
N PRO A 13 -15.20 -26.25 -26.55
CA PRO A 13 -14.36 -26.12 -27.73
C PRO A 13 -14.79 -25.00 -28.68
N ASP A 14 -16.08 -24.71 -28.75
CA ASP A 14 -16.65 -23.67 -29.64
C ASP A 14 -16.67 -22.28 -29.02
N GLY A 15 -16.56 -22.20 -27.70
CA GLY A 15 -16.60 -20.96 -26.91
C GLY A 15 -17.38 -21.11 -25.62
N VAL A 16 -17.74 -19.99 -25.01
CA VAL A 16 -18.41 -19.90 -23.72
C VAL A 16 -19.56 -18.89 -23.82
N GLU A 17 -20.70 -19.21 -23.24
CA GLU A 17 -21.80 -18.25 -23.10
C GLU A 17 -21.41 -17.12 -22.13
N TYR A 18 -21.81 -15.91 -22.50
CA TYR A 18 -21.76 -14.73 -21.64
C TYR A 18 -23.16 -14.44 -21.15
N VAL A 19 -23.40 -14.65 -19.88
CA VAL A 19 -24.73 -14.56 -19.29
C VAL A 19 -24.81 -13.43 -18.25
N PRO A 20 -25.97 -12.76 -18.10
CA PRO A 20 -26.15 -11.79 -17.03
C PRO A 20 -25.97 -12.42 -15.66
N LEU A 21 -25.38 -11.71 -14.70
CA LEU A 21 -25.26 -12.19 -13.31
C LEU A 21 -26.60 -12.57 -12.68
N SER A 22 -27.70 -11.91 -13.10
CA SER A 22 -29.05 -12.26 -12.67
C SER A 22 -29.53 -13.63 -13.14
N SER A 23 -28.91 -14.24 -14.14
CA SER A 23 -29.27 -15.60 -14.61
C SER A 23 -28.56 -16.71 -13.83
N ILE A 24 -27.46 -16.38 -13.13
CA ILE A 24 -26.72 -17.37 -12.33
C ILE A 24 -27.11 -17.35 -10.86
N GLY A 25 -27.91 -16.36 -10.43
CA GLY A 25 -28.27 -16.22 -9.02
C GLY A 25 -29.18 -15.04 -8.74
N THR A 26 -29.39 -14.75 -7.47
CA THR A 26 -30.20 -13.63 -7.00
C THR A 26 -29.32 -12.58 -6.32
N ILE A 27 -29.57 -11.31 -6.63
CA ILE A 27 -28.84 -10.19 -6.02
C ILE A 27 -29.80 -9.40 -5.14
N LYS A 28 -29.49 -9.31 -3.85
CA LYS A 28 -30.29 -8.55 -2.89
C LYS A 28 -29.43 -7.49 -2.21
N ARG A 29 -30.00 -6.32 -1.93
CA ARG A 29 -29.35 -5.27 -1.15
C ARG A 29 -29.70 -5.45 0.32
N GLY A 30 -28.71 -5.33 1.20
CA GLY A 30 -28.92 -5.34 2.64
C GLY A 30 -29.62 -4.07 3.15
N ASN A 31 -29.79 -4.00 4.44
CA ASN A 31 -30.41 -2.88 5.15
C ASN A 31 -29.75 -2.71 6.53
N GLY A 32 -30.04 -1.60 7.19
CA GLY A 32 -29.81 -1.38 8.60
C GLY A 32 -28.35 -1.16 9.03
N LEU A 33 -27.55 -2.15 9.20
CA LEU A 33 -26.25 -2.24 9.89
C LEU A 33 -25.39 -0.97 9.90
N GLN A 34 -25.07 -0.45 11.10
CA GLN A 34 -24.18 0.69 11.32
C GLN A 34 -22.99 0.28 12.20
N LYS A 35 -21.90 1.06 12.18
CA LYS A 35 -20.72 0.78 13.02
C LYS A 35 -21.00 0.74 14.53
N LYS A 36 -22.02 1.48 15.00
CA LYS A 36 -22.44 1.48 16.41
C LYS A 36 -23.06 0.16 16.87
N ASP A 37 -23.51 -0.67 15.93
CA ASP A 37 -24.21 -1.93 16.19
C ASP A 37 -23.21 -3.09 16.38
N PHE A 38 -21.90 -2.82 16.25
CA PHE A 38 -20.88 -3.85 16.41
C PHE A 38 -20.69 -4.23 17.87
N VAL A 39 -20.66 -5.52 18.13
CA VAL A 39 -20.41 -6.12 19.44
C VAL A 39 -19.13 -6.98 19.39
N LYS A 40 -18.64 -7.39 20.58
CA LYS A 40 -17.41 -8.21 20.67
C LYS A 40 -17.63 -9.66 20.25
N THR A 41 -18.83 -10.18 20.48
CA THR A 41 -19.21 -11.58 20.19
C THR A 41 -20.67 -11.61 19.73
N GLY A 42 -21.05 -12.52 18.84
CA GLY A 42 -22.38 -12.62 18.28
C GLY A 42 -22.37 -13.28 16.91
N ILE A 43 -23.31 -12.90 16.05
CA ILE A 43 -23.35 -13.34 14.65
C ILE A 43 -22.33 -12.54 13.84
N GLY A 44 -21.51 -13.22 13.06
CA GLY A 44 -20.52 -12.58 12.20
C GLY A 44 -21.15 -11.62 11.19
N CYS A 45 -20.50 -10.49 10.92
CA CYS A 45 -20.99 -9.57 9.91
C CYS A 45 -19.86 -8.99 9.05
N ILE A 46 -20.17 -8.68 7.78
CA ILE A 46 -19.32 -7.95 6.86
C ILE A 46 -19.95 -6.58 6.59
N HIS A 47 -19.33 -5.53 7.07
CA HIS A 47 -19.72 -4.15 6.76
C HIS A 47 -19.04 -3.67 5.48
N TYR A 48 -19.76 -2.94 4.61
CA TYR A 48 -19.26 -2.52 3.29
C TYR A 48 -17.89 -1.83 3.34
N GLY A 49 -17.61 -1.01 4.35
CA GLY A 49 -16.32 -0.34 4.52
C GLY A 49 -15.15 -1.29 4.77
N GLN A 50 -15.40 -2.50 5.27
CA GLN A 50 -14.38 -3.53 5.46
C GLN A 50 -14.00 -4.21 4.15
N ILE A 51 -14.93 -4.29 3.18
CA ILE A 51 -14.67 -4.79 1.83
C ILE A 51 -13.57 -3.97 1.15
N TYR A 52 -13.51 -2.66 1.42
CA TYR A 52 -12.49 -1.77 0.87
C TYR A 52 -11.14 -1.83 1.58
N THR A 53 -11.14 -2.11 2.89
CA THR A 53 -9.99 -1.79 3.75
C THR A 53 -9.38 -2.99 4.45
N LYS A 54 -10.11 -4.11 4.56
CA LYS A 54 -9.73 -5.23 5.42
C LYS A 54 -9.72 -6.59 4.74
N PHE A 55 -10.58 -6.80 3.76
CA PHE A 55 -10.70 -8.08 3.08
C PHE A 55 -10.04 -8.06 1.71
N GLY A 56 -9.50 -9.22 1.31
CA GLY A 56 -9.13 -9.51 -0.07
C GLY A 56 -10.33 -9.93 -0.90
N LEU A 57 -10.10 -10.81 -1.87
CA LEU A 57 -11.15 -11.33 -2.77
C LEU A 57 -12.09 -12.33 -2.10
N PHE A 58 -11.63 -12.99 -1.07
CA PHE A 58 -12.40 -14.00 -0.32
C PHE A 58 -11.95 -14.05 1.13
N THR A 59 -12.82 -14.52 1.99
CA THR A 59 -12.55 -14.72 3.42
C THR A 59 -13.44 -15.84 3.98
N ASP A 60 -12.92 -16.52 4.98
CA ASP A 60 -13.63 -17.52 5.80
C ASP A 60 -13.91 -17.02 7.22
N LYS A 61 -13.53 -15.78 7.54
CA LYS A 61 -13.65 -15.20 8.89
C LYS A 61 -14.19 -13.78 8.82
N THR A 62 -15.01 -13.41 9.80
CA THR A 62 -15.46 -12.03 10.01
C THR A 62 -14.57 -11.32 11.02
N LEU A 63 -14.53 -9.99 10.93
CA LEU A 63 -13.78 -9.11 11.84
C LEU A 63 -14.69 -8.43 12.87
N THR A 64 -15.99 -8.50 12.66
CA THR A 64 -17.02 -7.84 13.48
C THR A 64 -18.22 -8.74 13.64
N TYR A 65 -18.99 -8.46 14.69
CA TYR A 65 -20.17 -9.24 15.06
C TYR A 65 -21.31 -8.29 15.38
N VAL A 66 -22.54 -8.81 15.33
CA VAL A 66 -23.77 -8.12 15.75
C VAL A 66 -24.57 -9.02 16.68
N ASP A 67 -25.47 -8.42 17.45
CA ASP A 67 -26.40 -9.17 18.29
C ASP A 67 -27.34 -10.04 17.44
N LYS A 68 -27.76 -11.16 18.02
CA LYS A 68 -28.64 -12.13 17.35
C LYS A 68 -29.95 -11.51 16.89
N GLU A 69 -30.58 -10.69 17.73
CA GLU A 69 -31.84 -10.00 17.42
C GLU A 69 -31.69 -9.10 16.18
N LEU A 70 -30.61 -8.34 16.09
CA LEU A 70 -30.34 -7.49 14.93
C LEU A 70 -30.06 -8.35 13.68
N ALA A 71 -29.31 -9.43 13.83
CA ALA A 71 -28.96 -10.32 12.72
C ALA A 71 -30.20 -10.90 12.02
N GLU A 72 -31.29 -11.20 12.74
CA GLU A 72 -32.54 -11.71 12.18
C GLU A 72 -33.19 -10.73 11.18
N HIS A 73 -32.88 -9.44 11.28
CA HIS A 73 -33.43 -8.39 10.41
C HIS A 73 -32.46 -7.94 9.30
N LEU A 74 -31.25 -8.47 9.28
CA LEU A 74 -30.23 -8.14 8.29
C LEU A 74 -30.22 -9.15 7.13
N LEU A 75 -29.53 -8.78 6.05
CA LEU A 75 -29.38 -9.68 4.91
C LEU A 75 -28.34 -10.75 5.25
N HIS A 76 -28.75 -12.01 5.18
CA HIS A 76 -27.91 -13.18 5.39
C HIS A 76 -26.98 -13.44 4.20
N ILE A 77 -25.82 -13.98 4.50
CA ILE A 77 -24.76 -14.39 3.60
C ILE A 77 -24.44 -15.84 3.93
N GLU A 78 -24.54 -16.71 2.95
CA GLU A 78 -24.24 -18.12 3.07
C GLU A 78 -22.91 -18.46 2.41
N LYS A 79 -22.34 -19.61 2.74
CA LYS A 79 -21.11 -20.10 2.12
C LYS A 79 -21.25 -20.15 0.59
N GLY A 80 -20.32 -19.52 -0.09
CA GLY A 80 -20.30 -19.41 -1.55
C GLY A 80 -20.89 -18.13 -2.11
N ASP A 81 -21.50 -17.29 -1.28
CA ASP A 81 -22.04 -16.01 -1.69
C ASP A 81 -20.97 -14.97 -1.95
N LEU A 82 -21.30 -14.01 -2.80
CA LEU A 82 -20.46 -12.83 -3.04
C LEU A 82 -21.09 -11.60 -2.37
N VAL A 83 -20.34 -10.98 -1.45
CA VAL A 83 -20.72 -9.72 -0.80
C VAL A 83 -20.12 -8.55 -1.57
N ILE A 84 -20.96 -7.67 -2.11
CA ILE A 84 -20.60 -6.63 -3.04
C ILE A 84 -20.84 -5.25 -2.40
N ALA A 85 -19.85 -4.38 -2.33
CA ALA A 85 -20.03 -3.02 -1.86
C ALA A 85 -20.72 -2.17 -2.92
N CYS A 86 -21.97 -1.76 -2.66
CA CYS A 86 -22.81 -1.05 -3.63
C CYS A 86 -22.61 0.47 -3.63
N THR A 87 -21.89 1.04 -2.63
CA THR A 87 -21.61 2.47 -2.53
C THR A 87 -20.13 2.74 -2.30
N SER A 88 -19.58 3.78 -2.94
CA SER A 88 -18.19 4.20 -2.82
C SER A 88 -18.03 5.71 -3.01
N GLU A 89 -16.86 6.25 -2.74
CA GLU A 89 -16.49 7.64 -3.04
C GLU A 89 -16.07 7.84 -4.52
N ASN A 90 -15.76 6.74 -5.22
CA ASN A 90 -15.32 6.77 -6.62
C ASN A 90 -15.87 5.58 -7.41
N VAL A 91 -15.82 5.69 -8.75
CA VAL A 91 -16.33 4.65 -9.68
C VAL A 91 -15.41 3.42 -9.72
N GLU A 92 -14.13 3.58 -9.47
CA GLU A 92 -13.15 2.50 -9.50
C GLU A 92 -13.42 1.49 -8.41
N ASP A 93 -13.76 1.96 -7.22
CA ASP A 93 -13.95 1.13 -6.03
C ASP A 93 -15.34 0.53 -5.88
N VAL A 94 -16.40 1.21 -6.38
CA VAL A 94 -17.75 0.66 -6.30
C VAL A 94 -17.80 -0.74 -6.92
N CYS A 95 -18.60 -1.64 -6.35
CA CYS A 95 -18.67 -3.08 -6.69
C CYS A 95 -17.39 -3.88 -6.37
N LYS A 96 -16.51 -3.42 -5.49
CA LYS A 96 -15.58 -4.35 -4.85
C LYS A 96 -16.37 -5.44 -4.16
N ALA A 97 -15.90 -6.68 -4.29
CA ALA A 97 -16.61 -7.84 -3.81
C ALA A 97 -15.70 -8.80 -3.05
N VAL A 98 -16.29 -9.52 -2.09
CA VAL A 98 -15.63 -10.54 -1.27
C VAL A 98 -16.48 -11.81 -1.32
N ALA A 99 -15.90 -12.95 -1.69
CA ALA A 99 -16.55 -14.25 -1.59
C ALA A 99 -16.48 -14.76 -0.15
N TRP A 100 -17.63 -15.17 0.40
CA TRP A 100 -17.69 -15.79 1.71
C TRP A 100 -17.45 -17.30 1.59
N LEU A 101 -16.42 -17.79 2.27
CA LEU A 101 -16.01 -19.20 2.25
C LEU A 101 -16.17 -19.89 3.60
N GLY A 102 -16.60 -19.17 4.65
CA GLY A 102 -16.88 -19.73 5.98
C GLY A 102 -18.11 -20.63 5.99
N ASP A 103 -18.18 -21.51 6.97
CA ASP A 103 -19.30 -22.46 7.11
C ASP A 103 -20.52 -21.85 7.81
N ASP A 104 -20.31 -20.77 8.58
CA ASP A 104 -21.38 -20.09 9.31
C ASP A 104 -22.15 -19.14 8.40
N SER A 105 -23.47 -19.04 8.60
CA SER A 105 -24.27 -17.94 8.06
C SER A 105 -23.92 -16.63 8.77
N ILE A 106 -23.62 -15.60 8.00
CA ILE A 106 -23.27 -14.27 8.50
C ILE A 106 -24.18 -13.21 7.90
N VAL A 107 -24.04 -11.93 8.28
CA VAL A 107 -24.96 -10.87 7.82
C VAL A 107 -24.24 -9.64 7.27
N THR A 108 -24.95 -8.83 6.48
CA THR A 108 -24.47 -7.53 5.98
C THR A 108 -25.55 -6.45 5.99
N GLY A 109 -25.13 -5.20 5.74
CA GLY A 109 -25.98 -4.01 5.81
C GLY A 109 -26.24 -3.30 4.49
N GLY A 110 -26.94 -2.17 4.57
CA GLY A 110 -27.59 -1.48 3.45
C GLY A 110 -26.69 -0.88 2.35
N HIS A 111 -25.38 -0.81 2.55
CA HIS A 111 -24.41 -0.37 1.55
C HIS A 111 -23.73 -1.53 0.83
N ALA A 112 -24.16 -2.77 1.11
CA ALA A 112 -23.72 -3.98 0.43
C ALA A 112 -24.89 -4.71 -0.22
N CYS A 113 -24.58 -5.45 -1.28
CA CYS A 113 -25.46 -6.43 -1.93
C CYS A 113 -24.87 -7.81 -1.75
N VAL A 114 -25.73 -8.84 -1.77
CA VAL A 114 -25.31 -10.23 -1.75
C VAL A 114 -25.78 -10.89 -3.04
N LEU A 115 -24.86 -11.51 -3.75
CA LEU A 115 -25.16 -12.40 -4.88
C LEU A 115 -25.12 -13.85 -4.38
N HIS A 116 -26.29 -14.47 -4.26
CA HIS A 116 -26.43 -15.91 -4.04
C HIS A 116 -26.35 -16.62 -5.39
N HIS A 117 -25.44 -17.57 -5.54
CA HIS A 117 -25.22 -18.30 -6.79
C HIS A 117 -24.68 -19.72 -6.53
N ASN A 118 -24.67 -20.54 -7.58
CA ASN A 118 -24.19 -21.92 -7.55
C ASN A 118 -22.87 -22.14 -8.32
N GLN A 119 -22.19 -21.06 -8.72
CA GLN A 119 -20.92 -21.10 -9.43
C GLN A 119 -19.76 -21.15 -8.43
N ASN A 120 -18.52 -21.35 -8.93
CA ASN A 120 -17.35 -21.23 -8.07
C ASN A 120 -17.22 -19.79 -7.55
N PRO A 121 -17.29 -19.56 -6.22
CA PRO A 121 -17.32 -18.21 -5.66
C PRO A 121 -16.04 -17.41 -5.94
N LYS A 122 -14.88 -18.06 -5.93
CA LYS A 122 -13.61 -17.42 -6.28
C LYS A 122 -13.56 -17.03 -7.75
N TYR A 123 -14.11 -17.84 -8.66
CA TYR A 123 -14.19 -17.53 -10.08
C TYR A 123 -14.96 -16.22 -10.31
N ILE A 124 -16.12 -16.09 -9.68
CA ILE A 124 -16.93 -14.87 -9.77
C ILE A 124 -16.18 -13.68 -9.13
N ALA A 125 -15.55 -13.86 -7.96
CA ALA A 125 -14.78 -12.81 -7.30
C ALA A 125 -13.61 -12.31 -8.18
N TYR A 126 -12.89 -13.21 -8.85
CA TYR A 126 -11.84 -12.85 -9.80
C TYR A 126 -12.38 -12.10 -11.02
N PHE A 127 -13.55 -12.51 -11.55
CA PHE A 127 -14.18 -11.81 -12.67
C PHE A 127 -14.50 -10.34 -12.31
N PHE A 128 -14.94 -10.06 -11.09
CA PHE A 128 -15.21 -8.68 -10.63
C PHE A 128 -13.99 -7.75 -10.67
N GLN A 129 -12.79 -8.29 -10.76
CA GLN A 129 -11.56 -7.52 -10.91
C GLN A 129 -11.13 -7.28 -12.36
N THR A 130 -11.72 -7.97 -13.34
CA THR A 130 -11.33 -7.86 -14.75
C THR A 130 -11.69 -6.51 -15.36
N GLU A 131 -10.92 -6.08 -16.36
CA GLU A 131 -11.25 -4.87 -17.14
C GLU A 131 -12.61 -5.00 -17.84
N SER A 132 -13.02 -6.22 -18.24
CA SER A 132 -14.34 -6.49 -18.80
C SER A 132 -15.45 -6.13 -17.82
N PHE A 133 -15.35 -6.56 -16.57
CA PHE A 133 -16.29 -6.18 -15.51
C PHE A 133 -16.27 -4.66 -15.25
N GLN A 134 -15.09 -4.07 -15.10
CA GLN A 134 -14.93 -2.63 -14.82
C GLN A 134 -15.57 -1.77 -15.90
N ARG A 135 -15.39 -2.13 -17.18
CA ARG A 135 -15.99 -1.43 -18.31
C ARG A 135 -17.51 -1.53 -18.32
N GLN A 136 -18.08 -2.69 -17.99
CA GLN A 136 -19.53 -2.86 -17.90
C GLN A 136 -20.10 -2.09 -16.69
N LYS A 137 -19.45 -2.18 -15.52
CA LYS A 137 -19.84 -1.50 -14.29
C LYS A 137 -19.97 0.02 -14.48
N ARG A 138 -19.00 0.65 -15.17
CA ARG A 138 -19.00 2.11 -15.43
C ARG A 138 -20.28 2.62 -16.10
N LYS A 139 -20.98 1.77 -16.86
CA LYS A 139 -22.25 2.12 -17.53
C LYS A 139 -23.42 2.26 -16.55
N TYR A 140 -23.32 1.64 -15.39
CA TYR A 140 -24.40 1.54 -14.42
C TYR A 140 -24.15 2.31 -13.12
N ALA A 141 -22.90 2.67 -12.84
CA ALA A 141 -22.54 3.49 -11.69
C ALA A 141 -23.08 4.92 -11.86
N TYR A 142 -23.69 5.46 -10.81
CA TYR A 142 -24.27 6.81 -10.82
C TYR A 142 -23.98 7.52 -9.48
N GLY A 143 -24.09 8.86 -9.49
CA GLY A 143 -23.80 9.70 -8.34
C GLY A 143 -22.62 10.65 -8.58
N THR A 144 -22.42 11.60 -7.68
CA THR A 144 -21.33 12.60 -7.79
C THR A 144 -20.41 12.60 -6.59
N LYS A 145 -20.93 12.68 -5.36
CA LYS A 145 -20.17 12.61 -4.10
C LYS A 145 -20.14 11.19 -3.54
N VAL A 146 -21.23 10.47 -3.70
CA VAL A 146 -21.35 9.06 -3.37
C VAL A 146 -21.77 8.36 -4.66
N ILE A 147 -20.96 7.44 -5.10
CA ILE A 147 -21.24 6.59 -6.25
C ILE A 147 -22.02 5.38 -5.75
N ASP A 148 -23.13 5.07 -6.40
CA ASP A 148 -23.99 3.93 -6.07
C ASP A 148 -24.24 3.08 -7.32
N ILE A 149 -24.57 1.81 -7.12
CA ILE A 149 -25.03 0.89 -8.16
C ILE A 149 -26.15 0.01 -7.61
N LYS A 150 -27.24 -0.11 -8.38
CA LYS A 150 -28.40 -0.88 -7.98
C LYS A 150 -28.20 -2.38 -8.22
N PRO A 151 -28.79 -3.27 -7.39
CA PRO A 151 -28.77 -4.71 -7.61
C PRO A 151 -29.16 -5.14 -9.03
N ASP A 152 -30.25 -4.60 -9.56
CA ASP A 152 -30.73 -4.90 -10.92
C ASP A 152 -29.70 -4.50 -11.99
N SER A 153 -28.93 -3.45 -11.75
CA SER A 153 -27.88 -3.01 -12.66
C SER A 153 -26.66 -3.93 -12.60
N ILE A 154 -26.27 -4.39 -11.40
CA ILE A 154 -25.24 -5.42 -11.24
C ILE A 154 -25.69 -6.71 -11.96
N GLY A 155 -26.95 -7.07 -11.82
CA GLY A 155 -27.54 -8.25 -12.46
C GLY A 155 -27.45 -8.25 -13.99
N LYS A 156 -27.35 -7.08 -14.64
CA LYS A 156 -27.19 -6.95 -16.11
C LYS A 156 -25.75 -7.14 -16.60
N ILE A 157 -24.78 -7.18 -15.72
CA ILE A 157 -23.37 -7.38 -16.10
C ILE A 157 -23.20 -8.83 -16.57
N GLU A 158 -22.67 -8.99 -17.77
CA GLU A 158 -22.44 -10.28 -18.38
C GLU A 158 -21.10 -10.88 -17.92
N VAL A 159 -21.15 -12.14 -17.47
CA VAL A 159 -19.99 -12.94 -17.09
C VAL A 159 -19.83 -14.12 -18.02
N PRO A 160 -18.61 -14.47 -18.50
CA PRO A 160 -18.37 -15.72 -19.20
C PRO A 160 -18.56 -16.89 -18.22
N LEU A 161 -19.33 -17.89 -18.62
CA LEU A 161 -19.71 -18.99 -17.73
C LEU A 161 -19.24 -20.35 -18.28
N PRO A 162 -17.93 -20.67 -18.21
CA PRO A 162 -17.48 -22.01 -18.53
C PRO A 162 -17.97 -23.03 -17.49
N PRO A 163 -18.02 -24.33 -17.81
CA PRO A 163 -18.34 -25.39 -16.86
C PRO A 163 -17.43 -25.37 -15.62
N LEU A 164 -17.95 -25.82 -14.48
CA LEU A 164 -17.26 -25.80 -13.18
C LEU A 164 -15.83 -26.35 -13.20
N PRO A 165 -15.49 -27.45 -13.88
CA PRO A 165 -14.10 -27.93 -13.94
C PRO A 165 -13.12 -26.92 -14.57
N VAL A 166 -13.59 -26.09 -15.50
CA VAL A 166 -12.78 -25.01 -16.10
C VAL A 166 -12.65 -23.85 -15.13
N GLN A 167 -13.75 -23.46 -14.45
CA GLN A 167 -13.72 -22.44 -13.41
C GLN A 167 -12.74 -22.81 -12.30
N GLU A 168 -12.76 -24.03 -11.79
CA GLU A 168 -11.87 -24.54 -10.76
C GLU A 168 -10.40 -24.46 -11.15
N GLU A 169 -10.06 -24.85 -12.39
CA GLU A 169 -8.68 -24.80 -12.85
C GLU A 169 -8.20 -23.36 -13.04
N ILE A 170 -9.05 -22.46 -13.52
CA ILE A 170 -8.73 -21.01 -13.59
C ILE A 170 -8.48 -20.46 -12.19
N VAL A 171 -9.35 -20.77 -11.22
CA VAL A 171 -9.19 -20.37 -9.82
C VAL A 171 -7.86 -20.88 -9.26
N ARG A 172 -7.54 -22.16 -9.47
CA ARG A 172 -6.28 -22.76 -9.02
C ARG A 172 -5.06 -21.98 -9.54
N ILE A 173 -5.09 -21.58 -10.82
CA ILE A 173 -4.01 -20.80 -11.42
C ILE A 173 -3.94 -19.39 -10.78
N LEU A 174 -5.07 -18.70 -10.63
CA LEU A 174 -5.12 -17.35 -10.09
C LEU A 174 -4.79 -17.32 -8.60
N ASP A 175 -5.19 -18.32 -7.82
CA ASP A 175 -4.82 -18.49 -6.42
C ASP A 175 -3.28 -18.54 -6.26
N THR A 176 -2.59 -19.28 -7.14
CA THR A 176 -1.11 -19.34 -7.12
C THR A 176 -0.46 -17.95 -7.28
N PHE A 177 -0.99 -17.10 -8.14
CA PHE A 177 -0.49 -15.71 -8.26
C PHE A 177 -0.78 -14.87 -7.02
N THR A 178 -1.95 -15.04 -6.43
CA THR A 178 -2.36 -14.29 -5.23
C THR A 178 -1.51 -14.69 -4.03
N GLU A 179 -1.24 -15.98 -3.85
CA GLU A 179 -0.35 -16.52 -2.82
C GLU A 179 1.08 -15.97 -2.97
N LEU A 180 1.63 -16.01 -4.19
CA LEU A 180 2.96 -15.47 -4.47
C LEU A 180 3.05 -13.96 -4.16
N GLN A 181 2.02 -13.19 -4.47
CA GLN A 181 1.98 -11.76 -4.13
C GLN A 181 1.96 -11.55 -2.61
N ALA A 182 1.20 -12.35 -1.87
CA ALA A 182 1.15 -12.29 -0.41
C ALA A 182 2.52 -12.66 0.21
N GLU A 183 3.20 -13.67 -0.31
CA GLU A 183 4.55 -14.06 0.11
C GLU A 183 5.56 -12.95 -0.12
N LEU A 184 5.55 -12.31 -1.30
CA LEU A 184 6.44 -11.17 -1.59
C LEU A 184 6.17 -9.98 -0.68
N GLN A 185 4.91 -9.69 -0.37
CA GLN A 185 4.54 -8.63 0.57
C GLN A 185 5.05 -8.93 1.97
N ALA A 186 4.90 -10.17 2.44
CA ALA A 186 5.40 -10.61 3.75
C ALA A 186 6.94 -10.56 3.81
N GLU A 187 7.61 -10.97 2.72
CA GLU A 187 9.07 -10.88 2.63
C GLU A 187 9.55 -9.42 2.65
N LEU A 188 8.91 -8.52 1.92
CA LEU A 188 9.22 -7.09 1.96
C LEU A 188 9.09 -6.52 3.38
N GLN A 189 8.02 -6.85 4.08
CA GLN A 189 7.81 -6.41 5.45
C GLN A 189 8.91 -6.94 6.39
N LYS A 190 9.22 -8.23 6.28
CA LYS A 190 10.29 -8.86 7.06
C LYS A 190 11.67 -8.21 6.78
N ARG A 191 11.96 -7.89 5.51
CA ARG A 191 13.22 -7.21 5.15
C ARG A 191 13.28 -5.78 5.67
N LYS A 192 12.18 -5.05 5.69
CA LYS A 192 12.10 -3.72 6.31
C LYS A 192 12.37 -3.77 7.82
N GLU A 193 11.80 -4.74 8.53
CA GLU A 193 12.05 -4.94 9.94
C GLU A 193 13.51 -5.33 10.21
N GLN A 194 14.06 -6.22 9.39
CA GLN A 194 15.47 -6.61 9.43
C GLN A 194 16.39 -5.42 9.16
N HIS A 195 16.09 -4.59 8.16
CA HIS A 195 16.85 -3.37 7.87
C HIS A 195 16.85 -2.43 9.07
N LYS A 196 15.69 -2.19 9.69
CA LYS A 196 15.58 -1.36 10.89
C LYS A 196 16.44 -1.93 12.04
N TYR A 197 16.35 -3.21 12.30
CA TYR A 197 17.13 -3.89 13.36
C TYR A 197 18.64 -3.75 13.13
N TYR A 198 19.13 -4.06 11.93
CA TYR A 198 20.56 -3.93 11.61
C TYR A 198 21.01 -2.47 11.61
N ARG A 199 20.21 -1.53 11.13
CA ARG A 199 20.54 -0.10 11.16
C ARG A 199 20.75 0.37 12.61
N GLU A 200 19.81 0.08 13.49
CA GLU A 200 19.91 0.41 14.91
C GLU A 200 21.13 -0.28 15.54
N GLY A 201 21.32 -1.58 15.32
CA GLY A 201 22.44 -2.34 15.86
C GLY A 201 23.81 -1.86 15.37
N LEU A 202 23.99 -1.65 14.07
CA LEU A 202 25.26 -1.22 13.49
C LEU A 202 25.65 0.20 13.91
N LEU A 203 24.66 1.13 14.04
CA LEU A 203 24.95 2.51 14.43
C LEU A 203 25.17 2.67 15.94
N THR A 204 24.65 1.76 16.78
CA THR A 204 24.78 1.80 18.23
C THR A 204 25.87 0.89 18.78
N SER A 205 26.19 -0.23 18.11
CA SER A 205 27.16 -1.23 18.59
C SER A 205 28.60 -0.67 18.74
N PHE A 206 28.94 0.31 17.93
CA PHE A 206 30.25 0.96 18.04
C PHE A 206 30.41 1.85 19.28
N VAL A 207 29.32 2.11 20.03
CA VAL A 207 29.39 2.86 21.31
C VAL A 207 30.22 2.12 22.38
N SER A 208 30.42 0.84 22.23
CA SER A 208 31.19 0.00 23.17
C SER A 208 32.66 -0.25 22.78
N THR A 209 33.14 0.22 21.64
CA THR A 209 34.51 0.01 21.16
C THR A 209 35.44 1.20 21.49
N GLN A 210 36.74 0.92 21.67
CA GLN A 210 37.74 1.89 22.21
C GLN A 210 38.13 3.05 21.27
N ASN A 211 37.65 3.10 20.02
CA ASN A 211 38.05 4.11 19.01
C ASN A 211 36.84 4.93 18.49
N ILE A 212 36.09 5.54 19.41
CA ILE A 212 34.92 6.33 19.06
C ILE A 212 35.18 7.82 19.34
N ASN A 213 34.94 8.64 18.33
CA ASN A 213 34.94 10.08 18.49
C ASN A 213 33.49 10.60 18.60
N LYS A 214 33.24 11.46 19.56
CA LYS A 214 31.97 12.18 19.72
C LYS A 214 32.15 13.61 19.23
N TYR A 215 31.29 14.01 18.33
CA TYR A 215 31.27 15.37 17.77
C TYR A 215 29.91 16.02 17.98
N LYS A 216 29.87 17.35 18.01
CA LYS A 216 28.63 18.07 17.71
C LYS A 216 28.48 18.16 16.20
N LEU A 217 27.24 18.12 15.71
CA LEU A 217 26.99 18.24 14.27
C LEU A 217 27.59 19.49 13.67
N GLY A 218 27.55 20.59 14.42
CA GLY A 218 28.15 21.87 14.00
C GLY A 218 29.65 21.85 13.80
N ASP A 219 30.38 20.92 14.43
CA ASP A 219 31.82 20.78 14.28
C ASP A 219 32.24 20.04 13.00
N ILE A 220 31.29 19.26 12.41
CA ILE A 220 31.55 18.36 11.29
C ILE A 220 30.69 18.63 10.06
N CYS A 221 29.76 19.59 10.13
CA CYS A 221 28.85 19.91 9.02
C CYS A 221 28.62 21.42 8.89
N GLU A 222 28.44 21.86 7.65
CA GLU A 222 27.86 23.19 7.37
C GLU A 222 26.34 23.09 7.37
N LEU A 223 25.64 24.04 8.02
CA LEU A 223 24.17 24.10 8.10
C LEU A 223 23.65 25.38 7.44
N GLY A 224 22.70 25.24 6.56
CA GLY A 224 22.00 26.34 5.89
C GLY A 224 20.51 26.01 5.66
N THR A 225 19.82 27.02 5.12
CA THR A 225 18.43 26.92 4.66
C THR A 225 18.33 27.42 3.23
N GLY A 226 17.22 27.09 2.56
CA GLY A 226 16.93 27.66 1.24
C GLY A 226 16.25 29.03 1.31
N SER A 227 15.70 29.44 0.16
CA SER A 227 15.04 30.73 -0.02
C SER A 227 13.62 30.64 -0.55
N HIS A 228 13.20 29.46 -1.04
CA HIS A 228 11.92 29.25 -1.71
C HIS A 228 10.77 28.93 -0.75
N ASN A 229 9.54 29.17 -1.21
CA ASN A 229 8.30 28.76 -0.55
C ASN A 229 7.67 27.55 -1.26
N THR A 230 6.79 26.81 -0.59
CA THR A 230 6.12 25.64 -1.18
C THR A 230 5.33 25.97 -2.44
N GLN A 231 4.73 27.16 -2.51
CA GLN A 231 3.95 27.63 -3.67
C GLN A 231 4.81 27.87 -4.93
N ASP A 232 6.14 28.00 -4.79
CA ASP A 232 7.06 28.16 -5.92
C ASP A 232 7.25 26.82 -6.66
N GLY A 233 6.87 25.70 -6.02
CA GLY A 233 7.04 24.37 -6.56
C GLY A 233 6.16 24.09 -7.77
N LEU A 234 6.77 23.50 -8.78
CA LEU A 234 6.13 23.09 -10.04
C LEU A 234 5.94 21.57 -10.05
N LYS A 235 4.98 21.08 -10.85
CA LYS A 235 4.85 19.65 -11.13
C LYS A 235 5.99 19.15 -12.02
N GLU A 236 6.44 19.98 -12.93
CA GLU A 236 7.53 19.72 -13.87
C GLU A 236 8.59 20.81 -13.76
N GLY A 237 9.88 20.45 -13.85
CA GLY A 237 11.01 21.36 -13.77
C GLY A 237 12.33 20.61 -13.89
N ALA A 238 13.43 21.33 -14.14
CA ALA A 238 14.74 20.73 -14.37
C ALA A 238 15.38 20.14 -13.10
N PHE A 239 15.10 20.73 -11.93
CA PHE A 239 15.79 20.38 -10.68
C PHE A 239 14.81 19.96 -9.59
N PRO A 240 15.19 19.03 -8.69
CA PRO A 240 14.40 18.69 -7.52
C PRO A 240 14.33 19.88 -6.56
N PHE A 241 13.14 20.10 -5.99
CA PHE A 241 12.89 21.10 -4.97
C PHE A 241 12.44 20.42 -3.68
N TYR A 242 13.29 20.47 -2.67
CA TYR A 242 13.03 19.87 -1.38
C TYR A 242 12.32 20.86 -0.45
N THR A 243 11.17 20.42 0.06
CA THR A 243 10.34 21.19 1.00
C THR A 243 10.44 20.60 2.42
N ARG A 244 9.40 20.76 3.23
CA ARG A 244 9.29 20.19 4.58
C ARG A 244 8.61 18.81 4.59
N GLY A 245 8.10 18.36 3.43
CA GLY A 245 7.37 17.11 3.26
C GLY A 245 8.23 15.99 2.67
N VAL A 246 7.61 14.84 2.53
CA VAL A 246 8.21 13.66 1.88
C VAL A 246 8.27 13.86 0.37
N ASP A 247 7.26 14.53 -0.20
CA ASP A 247 7.14 14.72 -1.64
C ASP A 247 8.16 15.75 -2.15
N ILE A 248 8.85 15.39 -3.23
CA ILE A 248 9.86 16.22 -3.90
C ILE A 248 9.16 16.94 -5.06
N LEU A 249 9.07 18.25 -4.97
CA LEU A 249 8.59 19.12 -6.04
C LEU A 249 9.69 19.39 -7.06
N ARG A 250 9.43 20.24 -8.04
CA ARG A 250 10.39 20.61 -9.09
C ARG A 250 10.49 22.12 -9.21
N LEU A 251 11.67 22.61 -9.64
CA LEU A 251 11.89 24.00 -10.06
C LEU A 251 12.71 24.05 -11.35
N SER A 252 12.66 25.19 -12.04
CA SER A 252 13.48 25.42 -13.25
C SER A 252 14.91 25.86 -12.93
N THR A 253 15.15 26.29 -11.70
CA THR A 253 16.45 26.75 -11.17
C THR A 253 16.87 25.90 -9.98
N TYR A 254 18.14 25.99 -9.58
CA TYR A 254 18.68 25.35 -8.39
C TYR A 254 19.42 26.37 -7.52
N ASP A 255 19.47 26.10 -6.21
CA ASP A 255 20.20 26.95 -5.23
C ASP A 255 21.58 26.39 -4.91
N PHE A 256 21.72 25.04 -4.90
CA PHE A 256 22.91 24.34 -4.42
C PHE A 256 23.30 23.22 -5.39
N ASP A 257 24.62 22.93 -5.42
CA ASP A 257 25.21 21.79 -6.16
C ASP A 257 26.23 21.10 -5.24
N GLU A 258 25.74 20.13 -4.45
CA GLU A 258 26.52 19.51 -3.37
C GLU A 258 25.93 18.16 -2.94
N THR A 259 26.58 17.50 -1.98
CA THR A 259 26.00 16.34 -1.28
C THR A 259 25.56 16.80 0.10
N ALA A 260 24.26 16.69 0.38
CA ALA A 260 23.66 17.15 1.62
C ALA A 260 22.57 16.20 2.15
N ILE A 261 22.26 16.35 3.43
CA ILE A 261 21.06 15.79 4.05
C ILE A 261 20.09 16.95 4.26
N ILE A 262 18.84 16.74 3.78
CA ILE A 262 17.77 17.73 3.94
C ILE A 262 16.82 17.25 5.03
N THR A 263 16.42 18.16 5.93
CA THR A 263 15.41 17.87 6.95
C THR A 263 14.46 19.05 7.15
N ALA A 264 13.23 18.74 7.57
CA ALA A 264 12.22 19.75 7.88
C ALA A 264 12.60 20.57 9.13
N GLY A 265 12.53 21.90 9.02
CA GLY A 265 12.74 22.81 10.15
C GLY A 265 11.48 23.06 10.97
N ASP A 266 10.28 22.90 10.37
CA ASP A 266 8.98 23.02 11.05
C ASP A 266 7.93 22.08 10.46
N GLY A 267 6.80 21.94 11.16
CA GLY A 267 5.65 21.14 10.75
C GLY A 267 5.76 19.65 11.10
N VAL A 268 4.87 18.84 10.52
CA VAL A 268 4.72 17.41 10.83
C VAL A 268 5.92 16.55 10.43
N GLY A 269 6.77 17.06 9.52
CA GLY A 269 7.96 16.37 9.05
C GLY A 269 9.18 16.49 9.96
N VAL A 270 9.12 17.31 11.00
CA VAL A 270 10.23 17.52 11.93
C VAL A 270 10.69 16.23 12.58
N GLY A 271 11.99 15.94 12.40
CA GLY A 271 12.64 14.73 12.94
C GLY A 271 12.19 13.40 12.28
N LYS A 272 11.38 13.47 11.21
CA LYS A 272 10.84 12.29 10.53
C LYS A 272 11.13 12.28 9.03
N VAL A 273 11.31 13.45 8.42
CA VAL A 273 11.58 13.59 6.99
C VAL A 273 13.06 13.94 6.80
N PHE A 274 13.74 13.05 6.10
CA PHE A 274 15.12 13.19 5.69
C PHE A 274 15.27 12.85 4.22
N HIS A 275 15.98 13.68 3.45
CA HIS A 275 16.35 13.38 2.07
C HIS A 275 17.87 13.38 1.94
N TYR A 276 18.39 12.38 1.27
CA TYR A 276 19.79 12.36 0.83
C TYR A 276 19.85 12.91 -0.59
N VAL A 277 20.60 13.98 -0.79
CA VAL A 277 20.72 14.62 -2.10
C VAL A 277 22.19 14.69 -2.54
N LYS A 278 22.41 14.47 -3.85
CA LYS A 278 23.70 14.64 -4.51
C LYS A 278 23.50 15.37 -5.82
N GLY A 279 24.18 16.52 -5.98
CA GLY A 279 24.09 17.37 -7.17
C GLY A 279 23.18 18.57 -6.98
N LYS A 280 22.57 19.04 -8.07
CA LYS A 280 21.82 20.31 -8.14
C LYS A 280 20.40 20.17 -7.58
N TYR A 281 20.05 21.07 -6.65
CA TYR A 281 18.72 21.10 -6.05
C TYR A 281 18.34 22.51 -5.58
N ALA A 282 17.03 22.74 -5.43
CA ALA A 282 16.46 23.92 -4.76
C ALA A 282 15.93 23.53 -3.38
N LEU A 283 15.88 24.52 -2.46
CA LEU A 283 15.53 24.26 -1.06
C LEU A 283 14.55 25.31 -0.51
N HIS A 284 13.59 24.80 0.26
CA HIS A 284 12.63 25.62 0.99
C HIS A 284 13.30 26.41 2.14
N GLN A 285 12.86 27.66 2.38
CA GLN A 285 13.41 28.54 3.45
C GLN A 285 13.29 27.98 4.88
N ARG A 286 12.38 27.02 5.11
CA ARG A 286 12.19 26.35 6.41
C ARG A 286 12.61 24.88 6.40
N ALA A 287 13.44 24.49 5.45
CA ALA A 287 14.14 23.22 5.45
C ALA A 287 15.63 23.48 5.65
N TYR A 288 16.28 22.62 6.42
CA TYR A 288 17.71 22.69 6.63
C TYR A 288 18.45 21.80 5.64
N ARG A 289 19.54 22.31 5.08
CA ARG A 289 20.59 21.52 4.45
C ARG A 289 21.72 21.30 5.45
N ILE A 290 22.24 20.09 5.48
CA ILE A 290 23.35 19.65 6.33
C ILE A 290 24.39 19.06 5.39
N VAL A 291 25.52 19.78 5.26
CA VAL A 291 26.62 19.43 4.34
C VAL A 291 27.77 18.85 5.14
N PRO A 292 28.02 17.54 5.07
CA PRO A 292 29.06 16.89 5.86
C PRO A 292 30.49 17.24 5.37
N ASN A 293 31.40 17.41 6.32
CA ASN A 293 32.85 17.44 6.01
C ASN A 293 33.29 15.98 5.72
N GLN A 294 33.40 15.65 4.45
CA GLN A 294 33.69 14.28 3.99
C GLN A 294 35.07 13.73 4.42
N LYS A 295 35.94 14.57 4.94
CA LYS A 295 37.21 14.13 5.57
C LYS A 295 37.02 13.52 6.95
N ILE A 296 35.85 13.72 7.57
CA ILE A 296 35.49 13.27 8.93
C ILE A 296 34.33 12.29 8.92
N VAL A 297 33.27 12.59 8.14
CA VAL A 297 32.04 11.80 8.12
C VAL A 297 31.54 11.56 6.70
N LEU A 298 31.23 10.31 6.38
CA LEU A 298 30.61 9.98 5.12
C LEU A 298 29.16 10.48 5.09
N PRO A 299 28.73 11.20 4.03
CA PRO A 299 27.37 11.75 3.95
C PRO A 299 26.27 10.67 4.11
N ARG A 300 26.48 9.51 3.53
CA ARG A 300 25.49 8.40 3.59
C ARG A 300 25.44 7.75 4.98
N TYR A 301 26.58 7.66 5.70
CA TYR A 301 26.61 7.24 7.10
C TYR A 301 25.81 8.21 7.98
N LEU A 302 26.04 9.52 7.82
CA LEU A 302 25.35 10.55 8.58
C LEU A 302 23.84 10.54 8.28
N TYR A 303 23.44 10.28 7.04
CA TYR A 303 22.03 10.13 6.67
C TYR A 303 21.35 9.02 7.49
N TYR A 304 21.93 7.81 7.53
CA TYR A 304 21.40 6.70 8.34
C TYR A 304 21.41 7.00 9.84
N TYR A 305 22.43 7.74 10.31
CA TYR A 305 22.51 8.16 11.70
C TYR A 305 21.37 9.13 12.06
N PHE A 306 21.03 10.07 11.17
CA PHE A 306 19.88 10.97 11.34
C PHE A 306 18.56 10.20 11.40
N GLU A 307 18.34 9.29 10.48
CA GLU A 307 17.11 8.47 10.46
C GLU A 307 16.92 7.64 11.76
N THR A 308 18.00 7.31 12.43
CA THR A 308 17.97 6.47 13.64
C THR A 308 17.88 7.28 14.92
N GLU A 309 18.73 8.29 15.08
CA GLU A 309 18.97 8.94 16.37
C GLU A 309 18.30 10.31 16.52
N PHE A 310 18.07 11.02 15.41
CA PHE A 310 17.68 12.42 15.49
C PHE A 310 16.30 12.65 16.11
N TYR A 311 15.31 11.80 15.78
CA TYR A 311 13.97 11.94 16.36
C TYR A 311 13.98 11.75 17.88
N ALA A 312 14.69 10.74 18.37
CA ALA A 312 14.83 10.50 19.80
C ALA A 312 15.56 11.64 20.53
N TYR A 313 16.56 12.25 19.86
CA TYR A 313 17.29 13.41 20.39
C TYR A 313 16.36 14.62 20.55
N ILE A 314 15.62 15.01 19.53
CA ILE A 314 14.74 16.18 19.61
C ILE A 314 13.58 15.99 20.60
N MET A 315 13.05 14.77 20.72
CA MET A 315 12.02 14.44 21.71
C MET A 315 12.52 14.59 23.15
N ARG A 316 13.77 14.20 23.42
CA ARG A 316 14.40 14.40 24.75
C ARG A 316 14.70 15.86 25.07
N SER A 317 14.95 16.67 24.04
CA SER A 317 15.27 18.10 24.16
C SER A 317 14.02 19.00 24.22
N SER A 318 12.84 18.43 24.03
CA SER A 318 11.56 19.14 24.00
C SER A 318 10.81 19.04 25.32
N VAL A 319 10.24 20.16 25.76
CA VAL A 319 9.38 20.22 26.98
C VAL A 319 7.94 19.74 26.70
N SER A 320 7.55 19.58 25.43
CA SER A 320 6.21 19.18 25.03
C SER A 320 6.17 17.82 24.33
N SER A 321 5.03 17.15 24.38
CA SER A 321 4.79 15.84 23.78
C SER A 321 4.83 15.82 22.23
N SER A 322 4.91 16.98 21.58
CA SER A 322 5.05 17.12 20.13
C SER A 322 6.06 18.21 19.77
N VAL A 323 7.07 17.84 18.97
CA VAL A 323 8.04 18.81 18.40
C VAL A 323 7.50 19.25 17.04
N THR A 324 7.10 20.51 16.94
CA THR A 324 6.60 21.11 15.70
C THR A 324 7.62 21.99 14.99
N SER A 325 8.73 22.29 15.62
CA SER A 325 9.83 23.06 15.00
C SER A 325 11.19 22.75 15.66
N ILE A 326 12.24 22.80 14.86
CA ILE A 326 13.64 22.75 15.32
C ILE A 326 14.34 24.06 14.95
N ARG A 327 15.26 24.47 15.81
CA ARG A 327 16.09 25.66 15.59
C ARG A 327 17.53 25.28 15.28
N LYS A 328 18.24 26.11 14.54
CA LYS A 328 19.63 25.87 14.14
C LYS A 328 20.54 25.45 15.31
N PRO A 329 20.49 26.07 16.51
CA PRO A 329 21.28 25.59 17.65
C PRO A 329 21.03 24.15 18.06
N MET A 330 19.77 23.67 17.99
CA MET A 330 19.43 22.27 18.30
C MET A 330 20.11 21.31 17.32
N LEU A 331 20.18 21.67 16.04
CA LEU A 331 20.92 20.90 15.04
C LEU A 331 22.42 20.94 15.28
N LEU A 332 22.98 22.13 15.55
CA LEU A 332 24.43 22.29 15.80
C LEU A 332 24.89 21.46 17.00
N ASP A 333 24.05 21.35 18.04
CA ASP A 333 24.37 20.60 19.26
C ASP A 333 24.05 19.11 19.18
N PHE A 334 23.48 18.61 18.06
CA PHE A 334 23.17 17.20 17.89
C PHE A 334 24.44 16.34 18.00
N PRO A 335 24.48 15.39 18.97
CA PRO A 335 25.67 14.57 19.18
C PRO A 335 25.74 13.49 18.09
N VAL A 336 26.88 13.43 17.41
CA VAL A 336 27.17 12.42 16.38
C VAL A 336 28.33 11.54 16.84
N ILE A 337 28.13 10.25 16.83
CA ILE A 337 29.13 9.25 17.15
C ILE A 337 29.73 8.72 15.85
N LEU A 338 31.04 8.83 15.71
CA LEU A 338 31.75 8.45 14.49
C LEU A 338 32.80 7.37 14.76
N PRO A 339 32.67 6.20 14.14
CA PRO A 339 33.78 5.25 13.98
C PRO A 339 34.75 5.75 12.90
N SER A 340 35.81 4.97 12.61
CA SER A 340 36.73 5.27 11.52
C SER A 340 35.98 5.38 10.18
N LEU A 341 36.52 6.17 9.22
CA LEU A 341 35.91 6.27 7.86
C LEU A 341 35.79 4.89 7.18
N SER A 342 36.74 3.99 7.43
CA SER A 342 36.67 2.61 6.92
C SER A 342 35.46 1.85 7.49
N ASP A 343 35.18 2.02 8.78
CA ASP A 343 34.03 1.34 9.40
C ASP A 343 32.70 2.02 9.04
N GLN A 344 32.71 3.36 8.91
CA GLN A 344 31.56 4.07 8.31
C GLN A 344 31.21 3.50 6.94
N GLN A 345 32.22 3.25 6.06
CA GLN A 345 32.00 2.70 4.74
C GLN A 345 31.42 1.27 4.79
N LYS A 346 31.94 0.40 5.68
CA LYS A 346 31.37 -0.95 5.86
C LYS A 346 29.91 -0.92 6.28
N ILE A 347 29.56 -0.01 7.20
CA ILE A 347 28.17 0.19 7.64
C ILE A 347 27.30 0.66 6.47
N VAL A 348 27.77 1.66 5.73
CA VAL A 348 27.08 2.16 4.54
C VAL A 348 26.83 1.06 3.51
N ASP A 349 27.86 0.27 3.19
CA ASP A 349 27.77 -0.82 2.21
C ASP A 349 26.70 -1.87 2.59
N ILE A 350 26.58 -2.16 3.89
CA ILE A 350 25.53 -3.08 4.39
C ILE A 350 24.15 -2.43 4.29
N LEU A 351 23.99 -1.20 4.77
CA LEU A 351 22.71 -0.52 4.82
C LEU A 351 22.20 -0.15 3.43
N ASP A 352 23.07 0.26 2.51
CA ASP A 352 22.71 0.55 1.11
C ASP A 352 22.19 -0.71 0.38
N ARG A 353 22.72 -1.90 0.68
CA ARG A 353 22.19 -3.15 0.13
C ARG A 353 20.76 -3.42 0.60
N PHE A 354 20.48 -3.18 1.88
CA PHE A 354 19.12 -3.30 2.41
C PHE A 354 18.19 -2.24 1.84
N ASP A 355 18.64 -1.00 1.73
CA ASP A 355 17.87 0.10 1.17
C ASP A 355 17.48 -0.19 -0.29
N THR A 356 18.44 -0.64 -1.11
CA THR A 356 18.19 -1.08 -2.48
C THR A 356 17.16 -2.20 -2.53
N LEU A 357 17.32 -3.23 -1.69
CA LEU A 357 16.41 -4.38 -1.69
C LEU A 357 14.98 -4.00 -1.31
N THR A 358 14.80 -3.08 -0.36
CA THR A 358 13.50 -2.78 0.24
C THR A 358 12.79 -1.56 -0.33
N ASN A 359 13.52 -0.63 -0.92
CA ASN A 359 12.97 0.67 -1.34
C ASN A 359 13.18 1.00 -2.82
N ASP A 360 14.10 0.32 -3.51
CA ASP A 360 14.34 0.60 -4.94
C ASP A 360 13.19 0.09 -5.81
N LEU A 361 12.49 1.03 -6.44
CA LEU A 361 11.39 0.75 -7.37
C LEU A 361 11.85 0.20 -8.73
N SER A 362 13.13 0.23 -9.01
CA SER A 362 13.69 -0.24 -10.29
C SER A 362 14.29 -1.64 -10.22
N SER A 363 14.82 -2.06 -9.08
CA SER A 363 15.58 -3.31 -8.94
C SER A 363 15.28 -4.11 -7.67
N GLY A 364 14.63 -3.52 -6.65
CA GLY A 364 14.33 -4.17 -5.36
C GLY A 364 13.06 -5.02 -5.36
N LEU A 365 12.68 -5.50 -4.17
CA LEU A 365 11.42 -6.20 -3.97
C LEU A 365 10.19 -5.42 -4.44
N PRO A 366 10.11 -4.08 -4.27
CA PRO A 366 9.00 -3.31 -4.82
C PRO A 366 8.89 -3.40 -6.34
N ALA A 367 10.03 -3.42 -7.06
CA ALA A 367 10.04 -3.58 -8.52
C ALA A 367 9.54 -4.97 -8.94
N GLU A 368 9.92 -6.03 -8.21
CA GLU A 368 9.40 -7.37 -8.46
C GLU A 368 7.90 -7.45 -8.20
N MET A 369 7.43 -6.91 -7.09
CA MET A 369 6.00 -6.87 -6.75
C MET A 369 5.19 -6.17 -7.85
N GLU A 370 5.65 -5.05 -8.37
CA GLU A 370 4.98 -4.34 -9.46
C GLU A 370 4.93 -5.17 -10.75
N LYS A 371 6.04 -5.82 -11.13
CA LYS A 371 6.07 -6.73 -12.28
C LYS A 371 5.11 -7.92 -12.10
N ARG A 372 5.06 -8.51 -10.90
CA ARG A 372 4.15 -9.61 -10.59
C ARG A 372 2.69 -9.15 -10.60
N ARG A 373 2.40 -7.94 -10.12
CA ARG A 373 1.07 -7.34 -10.20
C ARG A 373 0.61 -7.20 -11.66
N GLN A 374 1.44 -6.64 -12.53
CA GLN A 374 1.15 -6.47 -13.95
C GLN A 374 0.96 -7.84 -14.64
N GLN A 375 1.80 -8.82 -14.32
CA GLN A 375 1.68 -10.18 -14.81
C GLN A 375 0.36 -10.83 -14.37
N TYR A 376 -0.01 -10.69 -13.10
CA TYR A 376 -1.28 -11.19 -12.57
C TYR A 376 -2.47 -10.55 -13.30
N GLU A 377 -2.50 -9.22 -13.43
CA GLU A 377 -3.61 -8.51 -14.11
C GLU A 377 -3.77 -8.98 -15.56
N TYR A 378 -2.67 -9.12 -16.27
CA TYR A 378 -2.66 -9.64 -17.65
C TYR A 378 -3.22 -11.07 -17.73
N TYR A 379 -2.73 -12.00 -16.90
CA TYR A 379 -3.20 -13.38 -16.93
C TYR A 379 -4.62 -13.53 -16.42
N ARG A 380 -5.01 -12.79 -15.39
CA ARG A 380 -6.40 -12.76 -14.89
C ARG A 380 -7.36 -12.40 -16.02
N ASP A 381 -7.12 -11.28 -16.68
CA ASP A 381 -8.01 -10.82 -17.75
C ASP A 381 -8.03 -11.80 -18.93
N ARG A 382 -6.90 -12.40 -19.26
CA ARG A 382 -6.80 -13.40 -20.32
C ARG A 382 -7.51 -14.71 -19.97
N LEU A 383 -7.37 -15.22 -18.74
CA LEU A 383 -7.97 -16.46 -18.26
C LEU A 383 -9.50 -16.36 -18.09
N LEU A 384 -10.00 -15.15 -17.85
CA LEU A 384 -11.42 -14.84 -17.67
C LEU A 384 -12.08 -14.24 -18.93
N THR A 385 -11.41 -14.38 -20.08
CA THR A 385 -11.94 -13.98 -21.40
C THR A 385 -11.97 -15.18 -22.32
N PHE A 386 -13.11 -15.43 -22.91
CA PHE A 386 -13.35 -16.55 -23.81
C PHE A 386 -13.87 -16.09 -25.17
N LYS A 387 -13.74 -16.95 -26.17
CA LYS A 387 -14.51 -16.80 -27.39
C LYS A 387 -15.99 -16.90 -27.02
N ARG A 388 -16.80 -15.94 -27.47
CA ARG A 388 -18.24 -15.94 -27.25
C ARG A 388 -18.89 -16.95 -28.19
N LEU A 389 -19.82 -17.77 -27.66
CA LEU A 389 -20.70 -18.61 -28.44
C LEU A 389 -21.67 -17.78 -29.30
#